data_167a0003ae022c7bf5e641ed9c275ed2
#
_entry.id   167a0003ae022c7bf5e641ed9c275ed2
#
_cell.length_a   1.000
_cell.length_b   1.000
_cell.length_c   1.000
_cell.angle_alpha   90.00
_cell.angle_beta   90.00
_cell.angle_gamma   90.00
#
_symmetry.space_group_name_H-M   'P 1'
#
loop_
_entity.id
_entity.type
_entity.pdbx_description
1 polymer ?
#
loop_
_entity_poly.entity_id
_entity_poly.type
_entity_poly.pdbx_seq_one_letter_code
_entity_poly.pdbx_strand_id
1 'polypeptide(L)'
;MRITRRVATIGILAAFLTACGGTTDGGATGPTGPTGPTGNTGPTGPTGPAAATPGLRGVVTAVAPLTVSGIRYDASSAAIRIDDSPGRPESEIKVGMVVTVKGSKDDAAGTGRAAEIETHHALSGRVDDKGASGLHVGGHEVEVEHGTEFEDRTARLGSIAVGERVRVHGHATATGAFRATRVEKESGTSEDFEVKGFVSDLDAAAGKFTLKTTPDAASSYAVTLAAGVALPAGVANGSYVEVHAAAHPVNGALTASAVELEDAKLGQAGTEAEVEGIVTSGGAAQFVVSSQTVATSATTRWENGVPADLVPGVKVEAEGRLDAAGVLQATKVSFRANARVQGPVSAVTSTTARVGSFHVLGLTVRTDAFTEWRASGSGGSGGGTLDLTTIGAGPVEVRGMADEAGEIVATRVEAANDDRLYLQGPVTSKDAAAGRLVVLGLTVQTGAGTSYRDPSDAPIGAAAFFDQVVVPRTVVKARSRVPMSGSTFSADEVEIEGSR
;
A
#
# COMPACT_ATOMS: atom_id res chain seq x y z
N MET A 1 25.57 -34.17 34.73
CA MET A 1 25.15 -33.65 36.03
C MET A 1 23.61 -33.56 35.99
N ARG A 2 22.94 -34.45 36.73
CA ARG A 2 21.48 -34.56 36.74
C ARG A 2 20.90 -33.46 37.65
N ILE A 3 19.89 -32.69 37.19
CA ILE A 3 19.08 -31.85 38.10
C ILE A 3 17.60 -32.20 37.90
N THR A 4 17.05 -32.57 39.04
CA THR A 4 15.74 -33.17 39.30
C THR A 4 14.61 -32.12 39.26
N ARG A 5 13.48 -32.50 38.68
CA ARG A 5 12.19 -31.80 38.80
C ARG A 5 11.65 -31.87 40.21
N ARG A 6 11.11 -30.76 40.72
CA ARG A 6 10.19 -30.73 41.87
C ARG A 6 8.81 -30.27 41.45
N VAL A 7 7.85 -31.12 41.67
CA VAL A 7 6.41 -30.88 41.60
C VAL A 7 5.99 -30.33 42.95
N ALA A 8 5.26 -29.21 42.99
CA ALA A 8 4.61 -28.70 44.19
C ALA A 8 3.09 -28.83 44.05
N THR A 9 2.51 -29.66 44.90
CA THR A 9 1.09 -29.85 45.11
C THR A 9 0.62 -28.86 46.16
N ILE A 10 -0.42 -28.04 45.85
CA ILE A 10 -1.06 -27.20 46.87
C ILE A 10 -2.46 -27.74 47.12
N GLY A 11 -2.67 -28.16 48.39
CA GLY A 11 -3.93 -28.66 48.87
C GLY A 11 -4.91 -27.55 49.27
N ILE A 12 -6.20 -27.84 49.08
CA ILE A 12 -7.32 -27.00 49.47
C ILE A 12 -7.72 -27.34 50.91
N LEU A 13 -7.74 -26.34 51.77
CA LEU A 13 -8.27 -26.45 53.14
C LEU A 13 -9.61 -25.72 53.24
N ALA A 14 -10.68 -26.47 53.54
CA ALA A 14 -11.99 -25.95 53.82
C ALA A 14 -12.12 -25.66 55.33
N ALA A 15 -12.57 -24.48 55.69
CA ALA A 15 -12.90 -24.11 57.07
C ALA A 15 -14.41 -23.89 57.20
N PHE A 16 -15.03 -24.70 58.07
CA PHE A 16 -16.41 -24.51 58.56
C PHE A 16 -16.40 -23.52 59.73
N LEU A 17 -17.33 -22.58 59.74
CA LEU A 17 -17.71 -21.84 60.95
C LEU A 17 -19.21 -21.95 61.16
N THR A 18 -19.55 -22.57 62.24
CA THR A 18 -20.88 -22.59 62.87
C THR A 18 -21.06 -21.42 63.86
N ALA A 19 -22.16 -20.71 63.77
CA ALA A 19 -22.65 -19.87 64.92
C ALA A 19 -24.16 -19.96 65.04
N CYS A 20 -24.58 -20.34 66.24
CA CYS A 20 -25.95 -20.44 66.69
C CYS A 20 -26.52 -19.09 67.21
N GLY A 21 -27.84 -18.95 67.10
CA GLY A 21 -28.56 -18.29 68.15
C GLY A 21 -29.67 -17.30 67.77
N GLY A 22 -30.90 -17.57 68.14
CA GLY A 22 -31.93 -16.56 68.42
C GLY A 22 -33.32 -16.78 67.80
N THR A 23 -34.19 -17.24 68.63
CA THR A 23 -35.64 -17.46 68.49
C THR A 23 -36.43 -16.17 68.33
N THR A 24 -37.53 -16.15 67.53
CA THR A 24 -38.90 -15.78 67.92
C THR A 24 -39.91 -15.99 66.81
N ASP A 25 -40.90 -16.76 67.16
CA ASP A 25 -42.35 -16.82 66.81
C ASP A 25 -42.94 -16.37 65.47
N GLY A 26 -43.73 -17.28 64.91
CA GLY A 26 -45.13 -17.01 64.60
C GLY A 26 -45.48 -16.83 63.11
N GLY A 27 -45.98 -17.88 62.50
CA GLY A 27 -46.73 -17.76 61.27
C GLY A 27 -46.61 -19.01 60.39
N ALA A 28 -47.56 -19.95 60.54
CA ALA A 28 -47.64 -21.12 59.68
C ALA A 28 -48.04 -20.71 58.24
N THR A 29 -47.05 -20.74 57.32
CA THR A 29 -47.30 -20.73 55.89
C THR A 29 -47.32 -22.18 55.42
N GLY A 30 -48.32 -22.53 54.60
CA GLY A 30 -48.50 -23.87 54.03
C GLY A 30 -47.31 -24.36 53.22
N PRO A 31 -47.22 -25.68 52.99
CA PRO A 31 -46.10 -26.26 52.28
C PRO A 31 -46.04 -25.74 50.85
N THR A 32 -44.91 -25.18 50.49
CA THR A 32 -44.55 -24.84 49.10
C THR A 32 -44.43 -26.12 48.29
N GLY A 33 -45.14 -26.20 47.22
CA GLY A 33 -45.05 -27.33 46.25
C GLY A 33 -43.64 -27.57 45.74
N PRO A 34 -43.30 -28.78 45.38
CA PRO A 34 -41.95 -29.10 44.86
C PRO A 34 -41.62 -28.28 43.62
N THR A 35 -40.45 -27.65 43.61
CA THR A 35 -39.88 -26.95 42.44
C THR A 35 -39.74 -27.97 41.33
N GLY A 36 -40.34 -27.70 40.20
CA GLY A 36 -40.20 -28.56 39.01
C GLY A 36 -38.72 -28.68 38.55
N PRO A 37 -38.38 -29.81 37.94
CA PRO A 37 -36.99 -30.00 37.49
C PRO A 37 -36.59 -28.90 36.50
N THR A 38 -35.41 -28.30 36.75
CA THR A 38 -34.77 -27.36 35.82
C THR A 38 -34.60 -28.02 34.44
N GLY A 39 -35.23 -27.46 33.42
CA GLY A 39 -35.13 -27.97 32.07
C GLY A 39 -33.64 -28.05 31.63
N ASN A 40 -33.27 -29.18 31.07
CA ASN A 40 -31.94 -29.34 30.47
C ASN A 40 -31.69 -28.21 29.46
N THR A 41 -30.60 -27.48 29.64
CA THR A 41 -30.07 -26.60 28.59
C THR A 41 -29.87 -27.43 27.32
N GLY A 42 -30.60 -27.11 26.26
CA GLY A 42 -30.48 -27.78 25.00
C GLY A 42 -29.03 -27.70 24.50
N PRO A 43 -28.55 -28.69 23.75
CA PRO A 43 -27.21 -28.65 23.18
C PRO A 43 -27.03 -27.33 22.38
N THR A 44 -25.96 -26.60 22.68
CA THR A 44 -25.50 -25.46 21.88
C THR A 44 -25.40 -25.96 20.46
N GLY A 45 -26.15 -25.37 19.54
CA GLY A 45 -26.07 -25.69 18.11
C GLY A 45 -24.61 -25.54 17.65
N PRO A 46 -24.19 -26.28 16.61
CA PRO A 46 -22.82 -26.16 16.09
C PRO A 46 -22.55 -24.70 15.78
N THR A 47 -21.49 -24.18 16.39
CA THR A 47 -20.94 -22.86 16.02
C THR A 47 -20.71 -22.91 14.51
N GLY A 48 -21.43 -22.10 13.75
CA GLY A 48 -21.16 -21.92 12.34
C GLY A 48 -19.67 -21.58 12.13
N PRO A 49 -19.11 -21.87 10.95
CA PRO A 49 -17.73 -21.52 10.68
C PRO A 49 -17.52 -20.06 11.06
N ALA A 50 -16.44 -19.80 11.81
CA ALA A 50 -16.09 -18.43 12.21
C ALA A 50 -16.08 -17.57 10.94
N ALA A 51 -16.76 -16.43 10.99
CA ALA A 51 -16.78 -15.51 9.86
C ALA A 51 -15.32 -15.19 9.49
N ALA A 52 -14.98 -15.38 8.22
CA ALA A 52 -13.64 -15.13 7.75
C ALA A 52 -13.30 -13.65 7.98
N THR A 53 -12.15 -13.41 8.60
CA THR A 53 -11.75 -12.06 9.01
C THR A 53 -11.26 -11.28 7.79
N PRO A 54 -11.82 -10.10 7.51
CA PRO A 54 -11.34 -9.22 6.43
C PRO A 54 -9.86 -8.89 6.57
N GLY A 55 -9.15 -8.86 5.45
CA GLY A 55 -7.73 -8.49 5.39
C GLY A 55 -7.51 -7.20 4.60
N LEU A 56 -6.67 -6.31 5.12
CA LEU A 56 -6.22 -5.08 4.46
C LEU A 56 -4.71 -5.07 4.40
N ARG A 57 -4.13 -4.87 3.21
CA ARG A 57 -2.70 -4.63 3.02
C ARG A 57 -2.46 -3.20 2.56
N GLY A 58 -1.63 -2.47 3.28
CA GLY A 58 -1.29 -1.09 2.96
C GLY A 58 -0.10 -0.56 3.75
N VAL A 59 0.24 0.69 3.51
CA VAL A 59 1.34 1.39 4.18
C VAL A 59 0.85 2.01 5.49
N VAL A 60 1.64 1.85 6.54
CA VAL A 60 1.42 2.55 7.81
C VAL A 60 1.71 4.04 7.64
N THR A 61 0.70 4.87 7.83
CA THR A 61 0.81 6.34 7.71
C THR A 61 0.87 7.05 9.07
N ALA A 62 0.45 6.38 10.16
CA ALA A 62 0.61 6.86 11.53
C ALA A 62 0.63 5.67 12.51
N VAL A 63 1.24 5.86 13.68
CA VAL A 63 1.39 4.80 14.70
C VAL A 63 0.69 5.11 16.04
N ALA A 64 0.08 6.28 16.17
CA ALA A 64 -0.66 6.65 17.37
C ALA A 64 -1.88 7.54 17.01
N PRO A 65 -3.03 6.96 16.68
CA PRO A 65 -3.35 5.52 16.53
C PRO A 65 -2.77 4.91 15.24
N LEU A 66 -2.59 3.60 15.23
CA LEU A 66 -2.15 2.88 14.02
C LEU A 66 -3.09 3.17 12.87
N THR A 67 -2.56 3.72 11.78
CA THR A 67 -3.36 4.10 10.61
C THR A 67 -2.79 3.44 9.36
N VAL A 68 -3.62 2.71 8.62
CA VAL A 68 -3.28 2.02 7.37
C VAL A 68 -4.38 2.29 6.36
N SER A 69 -4.04 2.70 5.14
CA SER A 69 -4.99 3.06 4.07
C SER A 69 -6.11 4.00 4.57
N GLY A 70 -5.75 4.92 5.51
CA GLY A 70 -6.67 5.90 6.12
C GLY A 70 -7.64 5.34 7.17
N ILE A 71 -7.58 4.05 7.52
CA ILE A 71 -8.33 3.44 8.62
C ILE A 71 -7.47 3.49 9.88
N ARG A 72 -8.04 4.00 10.98
CA ARG A 72 -7.41 4.04 12.30
C ARG A 72 -7.78 2.77 13.06
N TYR A 73 -6.81 1.94 13.35
CA TYR A 73 -7.01 0.65 14.03
C TYR A 73 -6.73 0.75 15.53
N ASP A 74 -7.63 0.15 16.32
CA ASP A 74 -7.31 -0.30 17.67
C ASP A 74 -6.52 -1.62 17.56
N ALA A 75 -5.22 -1.57 17.85
CA ALA A 75 -4.30 -2.69 17.80
C ALA A 75 -3.96 -3.25 19.19
N SER A 76 -4.57 -2.74 20.28
CA SER A 76 -4.23 -3.05 21.68
C SER A 76 -4.30 -4.54 22.03
N SER A 77 -5.06 -5.34 21.28
CA SER A 77 -5.20 -6.80 21.48
C SER A 77 -4.76 -7.60 20.24
N ALA A 78 -4.11 -6.97 19.26
CA ALA A 78 -3.70 -7.64 18.04
C ALA A 78 -2.54 -8.60 18.28
N ALA A 79 -2.56 -9.75 17.61
CA ALA A 79 -1.39 -10.60 17.48
C ALA A 79 -0.48 -9.99 16.40
N ILE A 80 0.74 -9.60 16.78
CA ILE A 80 1.66 -8.91 15.87
C ILE A 80 2.81 -9.83 15.52
N ARG A 81 3.10 -9.91 14.20
CA ARG A 81 4.23 -10.63 13.63
C ARG A 81 5.06 -9.65 12.79
N ILE A 82 6.36 -9.64 12.99
CA ILE A 82 7.32 -8.84 12.22
C ILE A 82 8.42 -9.76 11.74
N ASP A 83 8.63 -9.86 10.43
CA ASP A 83 9.64 -10.73 9.80
C ASP A 83 9.64 -12.13 10.46
N ASP A 84 8.51 -12.82 10.37
CA ASP A 84 8.22 -14.15 10.92
C ASP A 84 8.35 -14.31 12.46
N SER A 85 8.69 -13.24 13.17
CA SER A 85 8.79 -13.24 14.63
C SER A 85 7.43 -12.89 15.27
N PRO A 86 6.72 -13.85 15.89
CA PRO A 86 5.43 -13.59 16.52
C PRO A 86 5.58 -12.91 17.88
N GLY A 87 4.48 -12.31 18.36
CA GLY A 87 4.40 -11.71 19.70
C GLY A 87 5.18 -10.41 19.84
N ARG A 88 5.36 -9.69 18.74
CA ARG A 88 6.03 -8.38 18.74
C ARG A 88 5.11 -7.31 19.33
N PRO A 89 5.66 -6.30 20.03
CA PRO A 89 4.86 -5.20 20.54
C PRO A 89 4.48 -4.22 19.41
N GLU A 90 3.31 -3.56 19.54
CA GLU A 90 2.86 -2.52 18.59
C GLU A 90 3.89 -1.40 18.38
N SER A 91 4.68 -1.09 19.40
CA SER A 91 5.72 -0.05 19.34
C SER A 91 6.82 -0.31 18.30
N GLU A 92 6.92 -1.52 17.79
CA GLU A 92 7.87 -1.87 16.71
C GLU A 92 7.30 -1.63 15.31
N ILE A 93 5.99 -1.45 15.18
CA ILE A 93 5.39 -1.00 13.92
C ILE A 93 5.76 0.47 13.73
N LYS A 94 6.25 0.80 12.53
CA LYS A 94 6.72 2.15 12.19
C LYS A 94 6.00 2.69 10.96
N VAL A 95 5.92 4.01 10.87
CA VAL A 95 5.44 4.69 9.66
C VAL A 95 6.30 4.26 8.48
N GLY A 96 5.65 4.01 7.34
CA GLY A 96 6.29 3.53 6.12
C GLY A 96 6.40 2.00 6.00
N MET A 97 6.16 1.22 7.05
CA MET A 97 6.06 -0.24 6.91
C MET A 97 4.83 -0.62 6.09
N VAL A 98 4.95 -1.64 5.26
CA VAL A 98 3.82 -2.28 4.58
C VAL A 98 3.31 -3.39 5.48
N VAL A 99 2.06 -3.29 5.90
CA VAL A 99 1.44 -4.25 6.82
C VAL A 99 0.21 -4.91 6.21
N THR A 100 -0.06 -6.14 6.62
CA THR A 100 -1.35 -6.80 6.43
C THR A 100 -2.08 -6.80 7.77
N VAL A 101 -3.23 -6.16 7.83
CA VAL A 101 -4.09 -6.11 9.01
C VAL A 101 -5.29 -7.02 8.77
N LYS A 102 -5.52 -7.99 9.64
CA LYS A 102 -6.75 -8.79 9.68
C LYS A 102 -7.60 -8.33 10.86
N GLY A 103 -8.86 -8.01 10.61
CA GLY A 103 -9.73 -7.46 11.65
C GLY A 103 -11.05 -6.97 11.11
N SER A 104 -11.72 -6.12 11.86
CA SER A 104 -12.93 -5.43 11.42
C SER A 104 -12.62 -3.99 11.07
N LYS A 105 -13.35 -3.43 10.09
CA LYS A 105 -13.28 -2.01 9.74
C LYS A 105 -14.66 -1.41 9.50
N ASP A 106 -14.76 -0.12 9.71
CA ASP A 106 -15.88 0.74 9.34
C ASP A 106 -15.32 1.86 8.45
N ASP A 107 -15.54 1.74 7.15
CA ASP A 107 -15.02 2.68 6.17
C ASP A 107 -15.65 4.07 6.30
N ALA A 108 -16.93 4.13 6.70
CA ALA A 108 -17.63 5.40 6.89
C ALA A 108 -17.07 6.18 8.10
N ALA A 109 -16.75 5.47 9.19
CA ALA A 109 -16.14 6.05 10.37
C ALA A 109 -14.61 6.21 10.24
N GLY A 110 -13.98 5.52 9.30
CA GLY A 110 -12.51 5.46 9.15
C GLY A 110 -11.82 4.80 10.35
N THR A 111 -12.47 3.81 10.96
CA THR A 111 -11.97 3.12 12.15
C THR A 111 -12.01 1.62 11.99
N GLY A 112 -11.19 0.90 12.76
CA GLY A 112 -11.16 -0.56 12.74
C GLY A 112 -10.59 -1.13 14.04
N ARG A 113 -10.68 -2.45 14.18
CA ARG A 113 -10.03 -3.20 15.23
C ARG A 113 -9.18 -4.30 14.60
N ALA A 114 -7.88 -4.26 14.85
CA ALA A 114 -6.97 -5.28 14.41
C ALA A 114 -7.03 -6.51 15.33
N ALA A 115 -7.14 -7.69 14.75
CA ALA A 115 -6.97 -8.97 15.43
C ALA A 115 -5.56 -9.53 15.19
N GLU A 116 -5.04 -9.32 13.99
CA GLU A 116 -3.70 -9.74 13.58
C GLU A 116 -3.07 -8.64 12.72
N ILE A 117 -1.79 -8.41 12.92
CA ILE A 117 -0.98 -7.50 12.10
C ILE A 117 0.29 -8.23 11.71
N GLU A 118 0.58 -8.25 10.43
CA GLU A 118 1.76 -8.90 9.87
C GLU A 118 2.50 -7.92 8.98
N THR A 119 3.82 -7.85 9.12
CA THR A 119 4.67 -7.05 8.26
C THR A 119 5.96 -7.80 7.95
N HIS A 120 6.38 -7.66 6.71
CA HIS A 120 7.66 -8.16 6.23
C HIS A 120 8.32 -7.06 5.41
N HIS A 121 9.64 -7.00 5.48
CA HIS A 121 10.38 -6.20 4.52
C HIS A 121 10.33 -6.83 3.12
N ALA A 122 10.51 -6.04 2.08
CA ALA A 122 10.53 -6.52 0.70
C ALA A 122 11.92 -7.03 0.28
N LEU A 123 12.96 -6.45 0.89
CA LEU A 123 14.35 -6.66 0.58
C LEU A 123 15.21 -6.32 1.79
N SER A 124 16.19 -7.17 2.14
CA SER A 124 17.22 -6.88 3.13
C SER A 124 18.59 -7.30 2.59
N GLY A 125 19.59 -6.46 2.80
CA GLY A 125 20.95 -6.77 2.36
C GLY A 125 21.89 -5.58 2.44
N ARG A 126 23.10 -5.80 1.94
CA ARG A 126 24.13 -4.77 1.87
C ARG A 126 23.89 -3.84 0.68
N VAL A 127 24.12 -2.56 0.88
CA VAL A 127 24.07 -1.54 -0.20
C VAL A 127 25.29 -1.71 -1.11
N ASP A 128 25.04 -1.99 -2.37
CA ASP A 128 26.09 -2.16 -3.41
C ASP A 128 26.57 -0.82 -3.93
N ASP A 129 25.62 0.07 -4.20
CA ASP A 129 25.84 1.38 -4.80
C ASP A 129 24.76 2.36 -4.35
N LYS A 130 25.06 3.65 -4.47
CA LYS A 130 24.17 4.74 -4.10
C LYS A 130 24.18 5.85 -5.12
N GLY A 131 23.03 6.17 -5.70
CA GLY A 131 22.78 7.31 -6.57
C GLY A 131 22.27 8.55 -5.83
N ALA A 132 21.81 9.52 -6.59
CA ALA A 132 21.22 10.75 -6.06
C ALA A 132 19.79 10.52 -5.50
N SER A 133 19.02 9.60 -6.09
CA SER A 133 17.61 9.35 -5.77
C SER A 133 17.31 7.90 -5.40
N GLY A 134 18.33 7.08 -5.13
CA GLY A 134 18.14 5.68 -4.79
C GLY A 134 19.43 4.97 -4.43
N LEU A 135 19.32 3.69 -4.19
CA LEU A 135 20.43 2.80 -3.87
C LEU A 135 20.21 1.43 -4.54
N HIS A 136 21.26 0.65 -4.64
CA HIS A 136 21.17 -0.75 -5.07
C HIS A 136 21.47 -1.67 -3.90
N VAL A 137 20.66 -2.72 -3.75
CA VAL A 137 20.83 -3.75 -2.72
C VAL A 137 20.70 -5.11 -3.41
N GLY A 138 21.76 -5.89 -3.38
CA GLY A 138 21.80 -7.17 -4.07
C GLY A 138 21.63 -7.07 -5.59
N GLY A 139 22.00 -5.94 -6.20
CA GLY A 139 21.82 -5.67 -7.62
C GLY A 139 20.43 -5.17 -8.01
N HIS A 140 19.48 -5.04 -7.06
CA HIS A 140 18.17 -4.44 -7.31
C HIS A 140 18.18 -2.95 -6.97
N GLU A 141 17.57 -2.17 -7.85
CA GLU A 141 17.33 -0.74 -7.63
C GLU A 141 16.27 -0.55 -6.55
N VAL A 142 16.57 0.34 -5.60
CA VAL A 142 15.65 0.83 -4.58
C VAL A 142 15.48 2.33 -4.80
N GLU A 143 14.32 2.71 -5.32
CA GLU A 143 13.93 4.10 -5.50
C GLU A 143 13.61 4.72 -4.13
N VAL A 144 14.22 5.86 -3.84
CA VAL A 144 13.99 6.63 -2.61
C VAL A 144 13.35 7.95 -3.00
N GLU A 145 12.13 8.17 -2.51
CA GLU A 145 11.34 9.36 -2.78
C GLU A 145 11.25 10.28 -1.55
N HIS A 146 10.63 11.44 -1.72
CA HIS A 146 10.48 12.41 -0.63
C HIS A 146 9.70 11.83 0.56
N GLY A 147 8.70 10.99 0.30
CA GLY A 147 7.88 10.30 1.31
C GLY A 147 8.50 9.02 1.88
N THR A 148 9.70 8.63 1.46
CA THR A 148 10.39 7.48 2.05
C THR A 148 10.80 7.80 3.48
N GLU A 149 10.30 7.02 4.43
CA GLU A 149 10.65 7.13 5.85
C GLU A 149 12.00 6.46 6.13
N PHE A 150 12.74 7.04 7.06
CA PHE A 150 14.01 6.49 7.56
C PHE A 150 13.93 6.28 9.06
N GLU A 151 14.82 5.47 9.62
CA GLU A 151 14.85 5.19 11.05
C GLU A 151 14.91 6.45 11.91
N ASP A 152 15.72 7.42 11.49
CA ASP A 152 15.74 8.76 12.04
C ASP A 152 15.13 9.73 11.01
N ARG A 153 14.16 10.54 11.42
CA ARG A 153 13.51 11.55 10.56
C ARG A 153 14.48 12.55 9.96
N THR A 154 15.64 12.74 10.58
CA THR A 154 16.73 13.56 10.06
C THR A 154 17.65 12.76 9.15
N ALA A 155 17.67 11.44 9.29
CA ALA A 155 18.38 10.54 8.40
C ALA A 155 17.63 10.46 7.06
N ARG A 156 18.36 10.67 6.00
CA ARG A 156 17.86 10.53 4.64
C ARG A 156 18.85 9.66 3.88
N LEU A 157 18.61 9.44 2.58
CA LEU A 157 19.51 8.67 1.72
C LEU A 157 20.99 9.03 1.93
N GLY A 158 21.30 10.29 2.25
CA GLY A 158 22.67 10.76 2.55
C GLY A 158 23.33 10.06 3.73
N SER A 159 22.58 9.59 4.72
CA SER A 159 23.10 8.91 5.91
C SER A 159 23.43 7.43 5.69
N ILE A 160 23.00 6.84 4.56
CA ILE A 160 23.30 5.46 4.21
C ILE A 160 24.59 5.43 3.41
N ALA A 161 25.54 4.59 3.80
CA ALA A 161 26.78 4.38 3.08
C ALA A 161 26.76 3.04 2.30
N VAL A 162 27.53 3.01 1.21
CA VAL A 162 27.83 1.76 0.50
C VAL A 162 28.50 0.78 1.46
N GLY A 163 28.05 -0.47 1.45
CA GLY A 163 28.50 -1.52 2.36
C GLY A 163 27.69 -1.63 3.66
N GLU A 164 26.88 -0.63 4.02
CA GLU A 164 25.93 -0.77 5.15
C GLU A 164 24.79 -1.71 4.79
N ARG A 165 24.25 -2.42 5.78
CA ARG A 165 23.04 -3.22 5.61
C ARG A 165 21.81 -2.36 5.79
N VAL A 166 20.81 -2.64 4.97
CA VAL A 166 19.50 -2.00 5.04
C VAL A 166 18.38 -3.02 4.93
N ARG A 167 17.27 -2.69 5.55
CA ARG A 167 15.98 -3.36 5.39
C ARG A 167 15.05 -2.38 4.70
N VAL A 168 14.39 -2.84 3.63
CA VAL A 168 13.54 -2.01 2.78
C VAL A 168 12.11 -2.50 2.85
N HIS A 169 11.19 -1.65 3.27
CA HIS A 169 9.76 -1.81 3.07
C HIS A 169 9.33 -0.98 1.87
N GLY A 170 8.40 -1.48 1.09
CA GLY A 170 7.94 -0.78 -0.10
C GLY A 170 7.19 -1.68 -1.06
N HIS A 171 6.99 -1.17 -2.25
CA HIS A 171 6.28 -1.85 -3.32
C HIS A 171 7.22 -2.10 -4.49
N ALA A 172 7.13 -3.28 -5.09
CA ALA A 172 7.75 -3.49 -6.39
C ALA A 172 7.11 -2.57 -7.43
N THR A 173 7.92 -2.02 -8.32
CA THR A 173 7.47 -1.21 -9.47
C THR A 173 7.34 -2.10 -10.71
N ALA A 174 6.71 -1.58 -11.76
CA ALA A 174 6.60 -2.31 -13.03
C ALA A 174 7.97 -2.63 -13.67
N THR A 175 9.02 -1.87 -13.33
CA THR A 175 10.40 -2.12 -13.78
C THR A 175 11.06 -3.29 -13.07
N GLY A 176 10.52 -3.70 -11.92
CA GLY A 176 11.14 -4.65 -11.01
C GLY A 176 12.03 -3.99 -9.95
N ALA A 177 12.17 -2.67 -9.94
CA ALA A 177 12.75 -1.92 -8.83
C ALA A 177 11.82 -1.98 -7.60
N PHE A 178 12.34 -1.62 -6.41
CA PHE A 178 11.51 -1.38 -5.23
C PHE A 178 11.38 0.11 -4.99
N ARG A 179 10.15 0.60 -4.89
CA ARG A 179 9.88 1.95 -4.39
C ARG A 179 9.74 1.88 -2.89
N ALA A 180 10.76 2.41 -2.19
CA ALA A 180 10.84 2.33 -0.75
C ALA A 180 9.81 3.25 -0.08
N THR A 181 8.98 2.71 0.80
CA THR A 181 8.15 3.46 1.74
C THR A 181 8.89 3.68 3.06
N ARG A 182 9.83 2.76 3.39
CA ARG A 182 10.71 2.88 4.54
C ARG A 182 12.05 2.18 4.29
N VAL A 183 13.15 2.80 4.73
CA VAL A 183 14.49 2.20 4.74
C VAL A 183 15.04 2.28 6.15
N GLU A 184 15.42 1.14 6.70
CA GLU A 184 16.03 1.01 8.03
C GLU A 184 17.47 0.52 7.89
N LYS A 185 18.37 1.07 8.70
CA LYS A 185 19.72 0.54 8.83
C LYS A 185 19.70 -0.69 9.74
N GLU A 186 20.36 -1.75 9.34
CA GLU A 186 20.59 -2.90 10.19
C GLU A 186 21.98 -2.82 10.81
N SER A 187 22.05 -3.17 12.11
CA SER A 187 23.33 -3.31 12.80
C SER A 187 23.99 -4.64 12.42
N GLY A 188 25.31 -4.64 12.22
CA GLY A 188 26.09 -5.83 11.96
C GLY A 188 26.76 -5.84 10.59
N THR A 189 27.58 -6.87 10.38
CA THR A 189 28.38 -7.07 9.16
C THR A 189 28.01 -8.37 8.46
N SER A 190 26.82 -8.92 8.71
CA SER A 190 26.33 -10.12 8.03
C SER A 190 26.23 -9.88 6.52
N GLU A 191 26.54 -10.90 5.74
CA GLU A 191 26.37 -10.92 4.29
C GLU A 191 25.00 -11.52 3.89
N ASP A 192 24.13 -11.79 4.86
CA ASP A 192 22.80 -12.34 4.62
C ASP A 192 22.01 -11.43 3.68
N PHE A 193 21.25 -12.04 2.82
CA PHE A 193 20.42 -11.36 1.85
C PHE A 193 19.03 -12.00 1.82
N GLU A 194 18.00 -11.17 1.79
CA GLU A 194 16.62 -11.62 1.74
C GLU A 194 15.86 -10.81 0.69
N VAL A 195 15.08 -11.50 -0.13
CA VAL A 195 14.29 -10.86 -1.19
C VAL A 195 13.03 -11.65 -1.49
N LYS A 196 11.94 -10.91 -1.74
CA LYS A 196 10.66 -11.48 -2.16
C LYS A 196 10.47 -11.35 -3.66
N GLY A 197 9.81 -12.36 -4.25
CA GLY A 197 9.53 -12.34 -5.67
C GLY A 197 8.74 -13.54 -6.17
N PHE A 198 8.50 -13.53 -7.47
CA PHE A 198 7.77 -14.57 -8.19
C PHE A 198 8.72 -15.60 -8.78
N VAL A 199 8.38 -16.87 -8.60
CA VAL A 199 9.12 -18.00 -9.18
C VAL A 199 8.78 -18.13 -10.66
N SER A 200 9.80 -18.28 -11.49
CA SER A 200 9.70 -18.70 -12.89
C SER A 200 10.78 -19.70 -13.24
N ASP A 201 10.64 -20.41 -14.35
CA ASP A 201 11.62 -21.38 -14.86
C ASP A 201 12.04 -22.43 -13.81
N LEU A 202 11.06 -22.90 -13.01
CA LEU A 202 11.32 -23.83 -11.93
C LEU A 202 11.78 -25.19 -12.44
N ASP A 203 13.01 -25.58 -12.06
CA ASP A 203 13.53 -26.95 -12.13
C ASP A 203 13.67 -27.51 -10.69
N ALA A 204 12.60 -28.10 -10.19
CA ALA A 204 12.56 -28.63 -8.84
C ALA A 204 13.54 -29.81 -8.63
N ALA A 205 13.87 -30.56 -9.69
CA ALA A 205 14.81 -31.68 -9.61
C ALA A 205 16.25 -31.20 -9.48
N ALA A 206 16.59 -30.11 -10.16
CA ALA A 206 17.91 -29.46 -10.04
C ALA A 206 18.00 -28.48 -8.85
N GLY A 207 16.88 -28.18 -8.16
CA GLY A 207 16.83 -27.18 -7.11
C GLY A 207 17.13 -25.78 -7.63
N LYS A 208 16.58 -25.41 -8.79
CA LYS A 208 16.85 -24.13 -9.46
C LYS A 208 15.57 -23.45 -9.91
N PHE A 209 15.56 -22.11 -9.88
CA PHE A 209 14.50 -21.29 -10.45
C PHE A 209 14.99 -19.87 -10.70
N THR A 210 14.22 -19.12 -11.45
CA THR A 210 14.40 -17.67 -11.61
C THR A 210 13.45 -16.96 -10.65
N LEU A 211 13.97 -15.99 -9.87
CA LEU A 211 13.16 -15.14 -8.99
C LEU A 211 13.08 -13.74 -9.58
N LYS A 212 11.87 -13.24 -9.77
CA LYS A 212 11.57 -11.89 -10.26
C LYS A 212 10.75 -11.12 -9.23
N THR A 213 11.08 -9.86 -8.99
CA THR A 213 10.33 -9.00 -8.06
C THR A 213 8.90 -8.72 -8.51
N THR A 214 8.69 -8.74 -9.85
CA THR A 214 7.37 -8.73 -10.49
C THR A 214 7.36 -9.75 -11.62
N PRO A 215 6.19 -10.28 -12.06
CA PRO A 215 6.14 -11.28 -13.13
C PRO A 215 6.86 -10.85 -14.42
N ASP A 216 6.76 -9.56 -14.75
CA ASP A 216 7.30 -8.98 -16.00
C ASP A 216 8.63 -8.25 -15.81
N ALA A 217 9.24 -8.30 -14.60
CA ALA A 217 10.52 -7.64 -14.34
C ALA A 217 11.62 -8.11 -15.31
N ALA A 218 12.39 -7.13 -15.81
CA ALA A 218 13.57 -7.42 -16.63
C ALA A 218 14.74 -7.96 -15.80
N SER A 219 14.89 -7.47 -14.56
CA SER A 219 15.89 -7.94 -13.60
C SER A 219 15.39 -9.18 -12.85
N SER A 220 16.30 -10.12 -12.58
CA SER A 220 15.96 -11.37 -11.90
C SER A 220 17.18 -11.95 -11.21
N TYR A 221 16.93 -12.86 -10.26
CA TYR A 221 17.96 -13.71 -9.67
C TYR A 221 17.89 -15.13 -10.25
N ALA A 222 19.05 -15.68 -10.64
CA ALA A 222 19.19 -17.10 -10.87
C ALA A 222 19.42 -17.79 -9.52
N VAL A 223 18.37 -18.39 -8.96
CA VAL A 223 18.40 -19.03 -7.65
C VAL A 223 18.80 -20.48 -7.78
N THR A 224 19.73 -20.92 -6.92
CA THR A 224 20.10 -22.32 -6.73
C THR A 224 19.95 -22.63 -5.24
N LEU A 225 19.27 -23.73 -4.89
CA LEU A 225 19.15 -24.16 -3.51
C LEU A 225 20.49 -24.67 -2.98
N ALA A 226 20.85 -24.27 -1.76
CA ALA A 226 22.02 -24.83 -1.08
C ALA A 226 21.81 -26.32 -0.78
N ALA A 227 22.90 -27.06 -0.56
CA ALA A 227 22.84 -28.48 -0.26
C ALA A 227 21.98 -28.75 0.97
N GLY A 228 21.00 -29.64 0.84
CA GLY A 228 20.06 -30.01 1.91
C GLY A 228 18.85 -29.05 2.05
N VAL A 229 18.76 -27.98 1.29
CA VAL A 229 17.59 -27.10 1.26
C VAL A 229 16.55 -27.68 0.29
N ALA A 230 15.30 -27.73 0.74
CA ALA A 230 14.18 -28.20 -0.06
C ALA A 230 13.19 -27.04 -0.32
N LEU A 231 12.54 -27.06 -1.47
CA LEU A 231 11.42 -26.16 -1.75
C LEU A 231 10.23 -26.50 -0.84
N PRO A 232 9.52 -25.50 -0.31
CA PRO A 232 8.25 -25.72 0.36
C PRO A 232 7.24 -26.45 -0.55
N ALA A 233 6.37 -27.26 0.07
CA ALA A 233 5.29 -27.90 -0.66
C ALA A 233 4.38 -26.86 -1.31
N GLY A 234 4.05 -27.05 -2.60
CA GLY A 234 3.15 -26.17 -3.34
C GLY A 234 3.86 -25.07 -4.13
N VAL A 235 5.16 -24.87 -3.99
CA VAL A 235 5.90 -23.91 -4.84
C VAL A 235 5.87 -24.37 -6.29
N ALA A 236 5.46 -23.47 -7.17
CA ALA A 236 5.34 -23.66 -8.62
C ALA A 236 5.70 -22.35 -9.35
N ASN A 237 5.78 -22.39 -10.67
CA ASN A 237 5.89 -21.14 -11.45
C ASN A 237 4.70 -20.23 -11.15
N GLY A 238 4.98 -18.94 -10.88
CA GLY A 238 4.01 -17.95 -10.44
C GLY A 238 3.79 -17.88 -8.92
N SER A 239 4.37 -18.79 -8.13
CA SER A 239 4.37 -18.66 -6.67
C SER A 239 5.15 -17.44 -6.22
N TYR A 240 4.63 -16.72 -5.24
CA TYR A 240 5.33 -15.64 -4.56
C TYR A 240 6.06 -16.22 -3.36
N VAL A 241 7.36 -16.01 -3.30
CA VAL A 241 8.23 -16.61 -2.28
C VAL A 241 9.17 -15.59 -1.68
N GLU A 242 9.61 -15.83 -0.45
CA GLU A 242 10.76 -15.20 0.16
C GLU A 242 11.97 -16.12 0.02
N VAL A 243 13.09 -15.56 -0.39
CA VAL A 243 14.36 -16.29 -0.53
C VAL A 243 15.38 -15.68 0.42
N HIS A 244 15.89 -16.52 1.31
CA HIS A 244 16.99 -16.20 2.21
C HIS A 244 18.29 -16.76 1.64
N ALA A 245 19.36 -15.99 1.74
CA ALA A 245 20.70 -16.41 1.37
C ALA A 245 21.71 -15.99 2.44
N ALA A 246 22.65 -16.85 2.78
CA ALA A 246 23.72 -16.56 3.73
C ALA A 246 24.86 -15.71 3.13
N ALA A 247 24.73 -15.35 1.86
CA ALA A 247 25.70 -14.52 1.15
C ALA A 247 25.01 -13.58 0.17
N HIS A 248 25.58 -12.41 0.01
CA HIS A 248 25.12 -11.39 -0.92
C HIS A 248 25.14 -11.91 -2.37
N PRO A 249 24.16 -11.57 -3.22
CA PRO A 249 24.14 -12.01 -4.63
C PRO A 249 25.35 -11.54 -5.41
N VAL A 250 25.81 -12.38 -6.34
CA VAL A 250 26.91 -12.04 -7.24
C VAL A 250 26.44 -12.15 -8.68
N ASN A 251 26.47 -11.05 -9.44
CA ASN A 251 26.02 -11.00 -10.83
C ASN A 251 24.62 -11.62 -11.05
N GLY A 252 23.69 -11.36 -10.14
CA GLY A 252 22.34 -11.89 -10.19
C GLY A 252 22.22 -13.38 -9.84
N ALA A 253 23.28 -14.04 -9.40
CA ALA A 253 23.24 -15.41 -8.88
C ALA A 253 23.03 -15.40 -7.36
N LEU A 254 22.11 -16.23 -6.89
CA LEU A 254 21.72 -16.34 -5.48
C LEU A 254 21.72 -17.82 -5.06
N THR A 255 22.42 -18.13 -3.95
CA THR A 255 22.36 -19.45 -3.33
C THR A 255 21.43 -19.41 -2.13
N ALA A 256 20.24 -19.98 -2.28
CA ALA A 256 19.21 -19.94 -1.25
C ALA A 256 19.56 -20.88 -0.09
N SER A 257 19.63 -20.35 1.13
CA SER A 257 19.73 -21.08 2.38
C SER A 257 18.37 -21.50 2.94
N ALA A 258 17.30 -20.77 2.57
CA ALA A 258 15.90 -21.13 2.77
C ALA A 258 15.03 -20.48 1.67
N VAL A 259 13.89 -21.10 1.43
CA VAL A 259 12.82 -20.54 0.59
C VAL A 259 11.53 -20.70 1.37
N GLU A 260 10.76 -19.64 1.50
CA GLU A 260 9.47 -19.64 2.17
C GLU A 260 8.37 -19.28 1.18
N LEU A 261 7.26 -20.05 1.23
CA LEU A 261 6.09 -19.70 0.41
C LEU A 261 5.38 -18.56 1.10
N GLU A 262 5.47 -17.41 0.50
CA GLU A 262 4.73 -16.23 0.96
C GLU A 262 3.25 -16.41 0.69
N ASP A 263 2.50 -16.56 1.76
CA ASP A 263 1.06 -16.55 1.66
C ASP A 263 0.60 -15.09 1.44
N ALA A 264 0.61 -14.68 0.17
CA ALA A 264 0.07 -13.38 -0.24
C ALA A 264 -1.42 -13.22 0.10
N LYS A 265 -2.02 -14.23 0.75
CA LYS A 265 -3.46 -14.26 1.00
C LYS A 265 -3.86 -13.23 2.03
N LEU A 266 -4.54 -12.23 1.55
CA LEU A 266 -5.28 -11.26 2.36
C LEU A 266 -6.40 -11.93 3.18
N GLY A 267 -6.63 -13.23 2.99
CA GLY A 267 -7.64 -14.03 3.66
C GLY A 267 -7.96 -15.32 2.94
N GLN A 268 -8.99 -16.01 3.39
CA GLN A 268 -9.51 -17.23 2.76
C GLN A 268 -10.51 -16.90 1.64
N ALA A 269 -10.80 -17.87 0.78
CA ALA A 269 -11.84 -17.76 -0.23
C ALA A 269 -13.18 -17.28 0.36
N GLY A 270 -13.81 -16.30 -0.29
CA GLY A 270 -15.04 -15.65 0.19
C GLY A 270 -14.83 -14.54 1.21
N THR A 271 -13.60 -14.32 1.70
CA THR A 271 -13.27 -13.21 2.61
C THR A 271 -13.27 -11.87 1.86
N GLU A 272 -13.78 -10.84 2.49
CA GLU A 272 -13.55 -9.46 2.05
C GLU A 272 -12.08 -9.11 2.25
N ALA A 273 -11.51 -8.43 1.26
CA ALA A 273 -10.11 -8.04 1.30
C ALA A 273 -9.91 -6.72 0.57
N GLU A 274 -8.83 -6.03 0.97
CA GLU A 274 -8.41 -4.77 0.41
C GLU A 274 -6.88 -4.78 0.25
N VAL A 275 -6.40 -4.24 -0.86
CA VAL A 275 -4.98 -4.10 -1.13
C VAL A 275 -4.67 -2.73 -1.71
N GLU A 276 -3.70 -2.04 -1.13
CA GLU A 276 -3.14 -0.80 -1.65
C GLU A 276 -1.71 -1.04 -2.15
N GLY A 277 -1.36 -0.45 -3.27
CA GLY A 277 0.00 -0.54 -3.82
C GLY A 277 0.11 -0.02 -5.24
N ILE A 278 1.24 -0.32 -5.87
CA ILE A 278 1.55 0.03 -7.25
C ILE A 278 1.14 -1.13 -8.15
N VAL A 279 0.44 -0.83 -9.25
CA VAL A 279 0.16 -1.81 -10.31
C VAL A 279 1.47 -2.19 -10.99
N THR A 280 1.83 -3.46 -10.94
CA THR A 280 3.08 -3.97 -11.49
C THR A 280 2.92 -4.57 -12.87
N SER A 281 1.76 -5.13 -13.17
CA SER A 281 1.47 -5.73 -14.48
C SER A 281 -0.04 -5.78 -14.74
N GLY A 282 -0.43 -6.05 -15.99
CA GLY A 282 -1.81 -6.22 -16.42
C GLY A 282 -2.49 -4.91 -16.82
N GLY A 283 -3.81 -4.89 -16.73
CA GLY A 283 -4.66 -3.75 -17.12
C GLY A 283 -6.05 -3.89 -16.53
N ALA A 284 -7.02 -3.11 -17.06
CA ALA A 284 -8.34 -2.94 -16.45
C ALA A 284 -9.10 -4.24 -16.12
N ALA A 285 -8.96 -5.29 -16.91
CA ALA A 285 -9.68 -6.55 -16.65
C ALA A 285 -9.05 -7.40 -15.53
N GLN A 286 -7.71 -7.41 -15.49
CA GLN A 286 -6.94 -8.12 -14.47
C GLN A 286 -5.57 -7.46 -14.34
N PHE A 287 -5.11 -7.27 -13.11
CA PHE A 287 -3.83 -6.64 -12.80
C PHE A 287 -3.23 -7.21 -11.51
N VAL A 288 -1.95 -6.91 -11.29
CA VAL A 288 -1.23 -7.28 -10.07
C VAL A 288 -0.86 -6.01 -9.30
N VAL A 289 -1.17 -5.98 -8.01
CA VAL A 289 -0.80 -4.91 -7.07
C VAL A 289 -0.33 -5.52 -5.76
N SER A 290 0.83 -5.09 -5.26
CA SER A 290 1.43 -5.62 -4.02
C SER A 290 1.40 -7.15 -3.95
N SER A 291 1.82 -7.83 -5.01
CA SER A 291 1.77 -9.29 -5.22
C SER A 291 0.37 -9.93 -5.29
N GLN A 292 -0.70 -9.17 -5.08
CA GLN A 292 -2.08 -9.65 -5.18
C GLN A 292 -2.61 -9.53 -6.61
N THR A 293 -3.10 -10.63 -7.17
CA THR A 293 -3.86 -10.59 -8.42
C THR A 293 -5.27 -10.07 -8.14
N VAL A 294 -5.68 -9.07 -8.91
CA VAL A 294 -7.00 -8.43 -8.84
C VAL A 294 -7.70 -8.59 -10.17
N ALA A 295 -8.93 -9.06 -10.16
CA ALA A 295 -9.80 -9.11 -11.33
C ALA A 295 -10.96 -8.14 -11.17
N THR A 296 -11.36 -7.49 -12.26
CA THR A 296 -12.50 -6.58 -12.29
C THR A 296 -13.62 -7.12 -13.17
N SER A 297 -14.78 -6.51 -13.05
CA SER A 297 -15.96 -6.84 -13.86
C SER A 297 -16.68 -5.57 -14.32
N ALA A 298 -17.74 -5.72 -15.10
CA ALA A 298 -18.57 -4.59 -15.50
C ALA A 298 -19.27 -3.88 -14.32
N THR A 299 -19.33 -4.52 -13.15
CA THR A 299 -19.93 -3.95 -11.93
C THR A 299 -18.90 -3.38 -10.97
N THR A 300 -17.60 -3.47 -11.28
CA THR A 300 -16.54 -2.84 -10.48
C THR A 300 -16.69 -1.32 -10.55
N ARG A 301 -16.78 -0.68 -9.36
CA ARG A 301 -16.82 0.77 -9.22
C ARG A 301 -15.41 1.34 -9.28
N TRP A 302 -15.23 2.37 -10.08
CA TRP A 302 -13.95 3.07 -10.23
C TRP A 302 -14.03 4.43 -9.55
N GLU A 303 -13.04 4.79 -8.74
CA GLU A 303 -12.97 6.06 -8.03
C GLU A 303 -11.68 6.79 -8.38
N ASN A 304 -11.76 8.11 -8.53
CA ASN A 304 -10.64 9.02 -8.82
C ASN A 304 -9.91 8.70 -10.14
N GLY A 305 -10.54 7.94 -11.05
CA GLY A 305 -10.01 7.56 -12.35
C GLY A 305 -10.96 6.64 -13.10
N VAL A 306 -10.58 6.21 -14.30
CA VAL A 306 -11.35 5.33 -15.17
C VAL A 306 -10.55 4.07 -15.52
N PRO A 307 -11.20 2.98 -15.98
CA PRO A 307 -10.50 1.73 -16.35
C PRO A 307 -9.28 1.94 -17.25
N ALA A 308 -9.34 2.89 -18.18
CA ALA A 308 -8.25 3.19 -19.11
C ALA A 308 -7.02 3.82 -18.44
N ASP A 309 -7.16 4.34 -17.22
CA ASP A 309 -6.05 4.90 -16.45
C ASP A 309 -5.27 3.81 -15.68
N LEU A 310 -5.82 2.56 -15.63
CA LEU A 310 -5.15 1.45 -14.95
C LEU A 310 -4.04 0.88 -15.85
N VAL A 311 -2.85 1.35 -15.59
CA VAL A 311 -1.61 0.93 -16.26
C VAL A 311 -0.53 0.62 -15.22
N PRO A 312 0.50 -0.16 -15.54
CA PRO A 312 1.64 -0.35 -14.65
C PRO A 312 2.23 0.99 -14.19
N GLY A 313 2.57 1.09 -12.90
CA GLY A 313 3.11 2.29 -12.27
C GLY A 313 2.08 3.16 -11.53
N VAL A 314 0.78 3.00 -11.76
CA VAL A 314 -0.22 3.74 -10.98
C VAL A 314 -0.41 3.12 -9.60
N LYS A 315 -0.68 3.97 -8.60
CA LYS A 315 -1.03 3.53 -7.26
C LYS A 315 -2.54 3.41 -7.13
N VAL A 316 -2.99 2.24 -6.71
CA VAL A 316 -4.42 1.95 -6.52
C VAL A 316 -4.66 1.27 -5.17
N GLU A 317 -5.91 1.35 -4.74
CA GLU A 317 -6.49 0.51 -3.71
C GLU A 317 -7.63 -0.28 -4.36
N ALA A 318 -7.63 -1.59 -4.17
CA ALA A 318 -8.66 -2.48 -4.67
C ALA A 318 -9.35 -3.19 -3.50
N GLU A 319 -10.67 -3.12 -3.47
CA GLU A 319 -11.53 -3.77 -2.48
C GLU A 319 -12.42 -4.80 -3.15
N GLY A 320 -12.64 -5.93 -2.50
CA GLY A 320 -13.49 -6.98 -3.05
C GLY A 320 -13.52 -8.24 -2.20
N ARG A 321 -13.73 -9.39 -2.86
CA ARG A 321 -13.72 -10.70 -2.22
C ARG A 321 -12.74 -11.64 -2.90
N LEU A 322 -12.01 -12.40 -2.09
CA LEU A 322 -11.10 -13.43 -2.59
C LEU A 322 -11.91 -14.61 -3.13
N ASP A 323 -11.55 -15.09 -4.31
CA ASP A 323 -12.08 -16.34 -4.85
C ASP A 323 -11.28 -17.57 -4.38
N ALA A 324 -11.65 -18.75 -4.87
CA ALA A 324 -11.00 -20.01 -4.50
C ALA A 324 -9.53 -20.10 -4.97
N ALA A 325 -9.15 -19.33 -5.98
CA ALA A 325 -7.78 -19.24 -6.49
C ALA A 325 -6.95 -18.17 -5.77
N GLY A 326 -7.55 -17.41 -4.82
CA GLY A 326 -6.89 -16.29 -4.13
C GLY A 326 -6.89 -15.01 -4.96
N VAL A 327 -7.63 -14.91 -6.05
CA VAL A 327 -7.79 -13.69 -6.84
C VAL A 327 -8.80 -12.78 -6.17
N LEU A 328 -8.44 -11.52 -5.98
CA LEU A 328 -9.36 -10.50 -5.45
C LEU A 328 -10.33 -10.06 -6.55
N GLN A 329 -11.58 -10.48 -6.44
CA GLN A 329 -12.67 -10.06 -7.30
C GLN A 329 -13.12 -8.66 -6.87
N ALA A 330 -12.60 -7.63 -7.52
CA ALA A 330 -12.78 -6.25 -7.08
C ALA A 330 -14.21 -5.75 -7.29
N THR A 331 -14.81 -5.26 -6.22
CA THR A 331 -16.06 -4.49 -6.24
C THR A 331 -15.78 -2.99 -6.40
N LYS A 332 -14.60 -2.53 -5.94
CA LYS A 332 -14.14 -1.15 -6.07
C LYS A 332 -12.65 -1.09 -6.37
N VAL A 333 -12.24 -0.15 -7.21
CA VAL A 333 -10.85 0.23 -7.45
C VAL A 333 -10.75 1.75 -7.36
N SER A 334 -9.92 2.24 -6.43
CA SER A 334 -9.69 3.66 -6.19
C SER A 334 -8.27 4.02 -6.60
N PHE A 335 -8.08 4.99 -7.46
CA PHE A 335 -6.75 5.52 -7.76
C PHE A 335 -6.26 6.38 -6.61
N ARG A 336 -5.07 6.08 -6.09
CA ARG A 336 -4.41 6.76 -4.97
C ARG A 336 -3.23 7.59 -5.46
N ALA A 337 -3.02 8.76 -4.85
CA ALA A 337 -2.00 9.71 -5.28
C ALA A 337 -2.05 9.99 -6.81
N ASN A 338 -3.22 9.85 -7.44
CA ASN A 338 -3.43 10.09 -8.87
C ASN A 338 -3.24 11.58 -9.16
N ALA A 339 -2.16 11.88 -9.90
CA ALA A 339 -1.85 13.22 -10.33
C ALA A 339 -2.20 13.37 -11.82
N ARG A 340 -2.87 14.46 -12.15
CA ARG A 340 -3.05 14.91 -13.54
C ARG A 340 -2.80 16.39 -13.59
N VAL A 341 -1.85 16.79 -14.41
CA VAL A 341 -1.48 18.20 -14.57
C VAL A 341 -1.39 18.56 -16.04
N GLN A 342 -1.85 19.76 -16.39
CA GLN A 342 -1.72 20.30 -17.73
C GLN A 342 -1.20 21.72 -17.67
N GLY A 343 -0.24 22.02 -18.51
CA GLY A 343 0.34 23.35 -18.64
C GLY A 343 1.61 23.37 -19.50
N PRO A 344 2.22 24.53 -19.67
CA PRO A 344 3.45 24.69 -20.42
C PRO A 344 4.61 23.96 -19.73
N VAL A 345 5.49 23.39 -20.58
CA VAL A 345 6.69 22.67 -20.13
C VAL A 345 7.84 23.65 -19.89
N SER A 346 8.63 23.35 -18.86
CA SER A 346 9.89 24.06 -18.59
C SER A 346 10.93 23.11 -17.97
N ALA A 347 12.20 23.56 -17.87
CA ALA A 347 13.29 22.87 -17.16
C ALA A 347 13.48 21.41 -17.58
N VAL A 348 13.48 21.13 -18.89
CA VAL A 348 13.67 19.76 -19.42
C VAL A 348 15.09 19.28 -19.15
N THR A 349 15.22 18.11 -18.52
CA THR A 349 16.49 17.41 -18.32
C THR A 349 16.32 15.97 -18.80
N SER A 350 17.17 15.51 -19.68
CA SER A 350 17.07 14.17 -20.25
C SER A 350 18.36 13.37 -20.10
N THR A 351 18.23 12.09 -19.75
CA THR A 351 19.29 11.08 -19.85
C THR A 351 19.17 10.31 -21.16
N THR A 352 17.95 10.07 -21.60
CA THR A 352 17.63 9.51 -22.93
C THR A 352 16.40 10.24 -23.47
N ALA A 353 15.98 9.95 -24.70
CA ALA A 353 14.78 10.55 -25.29
C ALA A 353 13.50 10.35 -24.43
N ARG A 354 13.45 9.35 -23.58
CA ARG A 354 12.26 9.01 -22.77
C ARG A 354 12.46 9.05 -21.27
N VAL A 355 13.71 9.05 -20.79
CA VAL A 355 14.06 9.01 -19.37
C VAL A 355 14.67 10.34 -18.94
N GLY A 356 14.07 10.99 -17.94
CA GLY A 356 14.51 12.27 -17.45
C GLY A 356 13.44 12.99 -16.63
N SER A 357 13.46 14.30 -16.67
CA SER A 357 12.47 15.12 -15.96
C SER A 357 12.19 16.44 -16.68
N PHE A 358 11.05 17.02 -16.36
CA PHE A 358 10.66 18.38 -16.78
C PHE A 358 9.69 18.97 -15.76
N HIS A 359 9.36 20.23 -15.90
CA HIS A 359 8.37 20.87 -15.03
C HIS A 359 7.09 21.22 -15.78
N VAL A 360 5.95 20.99 -15.10
CA VAL A 360 4.62 21.50 -15.48
C VAL A 360 4.00 22.16 -14.27
N LEU A 361 3.50 23.37 -14.39
CA LEU A 361 2.98 24.18 -13.26
C LEU A 361 4.01 24.37 -12.13
N GLY A 362 5.32 24.26 -12.41
CA GLY A 362 6.36 24.29 -11.41
C GLY A 362 6.57 22.97 -10.65
N LEU A 363 5.75 21.95 -10.92
CA LEU A 363 5.92 20.61 -10.36
C LEU A 363 6.94 19.83 -11.17
N THR A 364 7.80 19.07 -10.49
CA THR A 364 8.73 18.14 -11.14
C THR A 364 7.97 16.93 -11.67
N VAL A 365 8.12 16.64 -12.94
CA VAL A 365 7.62 15.44 -13.60
C VAL A 365 8.82 14.57 -13.96
N ARG A 366 8.87 13.36 -13.44
CA ARG A 366 9.88 12.34 -13.78
C ARG A 366 9.29 11.35 -14.78
N THR A 367 10.09 10.98 -15.76
CA THR A 367 9.72 9.96 -16.76
C THR A 367 10.72 8.82 -16.74
N ASP A 368 10.24 7.63 -17.04
CA ASP A 368 11.01 6.40 -17.12
C ASP A 368 10.77 5.64 -18.44
N ALA A 369 11.32 4.45 -18.58
CA ALA A 369 11.17 3.62 -19.78
C ALA A 369 9.72 3.18 -20.04
N PHE A 370 8.85 3.24 -19.04
CA PHE A 370 7.44 2.82 -19.11
C PHE A 370 6.48 3.99 -19.32
N THR A 371 6.96 5.22 -19.21
CA THR A 371 6.15 6.40 -19.51
C THR A 371 5.63 6.33 -20.93
N GLU A 372 4.31 6.32 -21.09
CA GLU A 372 3.65 6.36 -22.40
C GLU A 372 3.72 7.79 -22.96
N TRP A 373 4.18 7.94 -24.19
CA TRP A 373 4.26 9.24 -24.86
C TRP A 373 3.29 9.29 -26.03
N ARG A 374 2.41 10.31 -26.04
CA ARG A 374 1.42 10.52 -27.10
C ARG A 374 1.54 11.89 -27.72
N ALA A 375 1.75 11.93 -29.01
CA ALA A 375 1.59 13.17 -29.78
C ALA A 375 0.10 13.52 -29.91
N SER A 376 -0.23 14.81 -30.02
CA SER A 376 -1.60 15.29 -30.20
C SER A 376 -2.19 14.79 -31.53
N GLY A 377 -3.43 14.25 -31.46
CA GLY A 377 -4.20 13.95 -32.67
C GLY A 377 -4.55 12.48 -32.84
N SER A 378 -5.79 12.11 -32.55
CA SER A 378 -6.42 10.89 -33.04
C SER A 378 -6.53 10.96 -34.58
N GLY A 379 -5.71 10.22 -35.31
CA GLY A 379 -6.04 9.78 -36.66
C GLY A 379 -5.46 10.56 -37.85
N GLY A 380 -4.27 11.14 -37.77
CA GLY A 380 -3.62 11.73 -38.95
C GLY A 380 -2.19 11.23 -39.15
N SER A 381 -1.85 10.79 -40.36
CA SER A 381 -0.54 10.31 -40.81
C SER A 381 0.54 11.40 -40.83
N GLY A 382 0.78 12.09 -39.71
CA GLY A 382 1.73 13.19 -39.59
C GLY A 382 2.22 13.47 -38.20
N GLY A 383 1.89 12.63 -37.21
CA GLY A 383 2.29 12.82 -35.82
C GLY A 383 3.77 12.57 -35.60
N GLY A 384 4.53 13.65 -35.31
CA GLY A 384 5.90 13.54 -34.81
C GLY A 384 5.93 12.73 -33.49
N THR A 385 7.05 12.14 -33.17
CA THR A 385 7.27 11.46 -31.89
C THR A 385 7.32 12.50 -30.80
N LEU A 386 6.47 12.37 -29.77
CA LEU A 386 6.59 13.15 -28.53
C LEU A 386 7.56 12.41 -27.60
N ASP A 387 8.59 13.10 -27.15
CA ASP A 387 9.54 12.63 -26.13
C ASP A 387 10.28 13.85 -25.53
N LEU A 388 11.22 13.62 -24.60
CA LEU A 388 11.96 14.70 -23.93
C LEU A 388 12.80 15.57 -24.89
N THR A 389 13.10 15.09 -26.08
CA THR A 389 13.87 15.85 -27.09
C THR A 389 12.98 16.73 -27.97
N THR A 390 11.70 16.40 -28.04
CA THR A 390 10.69 17.06 -28.91
C THR A 390 9.58 17.78 -28.16
N ILE A 391 9.50 17.59 -26.82
CA ILE A 391 8.39 18.09 -25.97
C ILE A 391 8.21 19.63 -26.04
N GLY A 392 9.28 20.39 -26.32
CA GLY A 392 9.20 21.84 -26.47
C GLY A 392 8.65 22.56 -25.23
N ALA A 393 8.26 23.84 -25.39
CA ALA A 393 7.66 24.64 -24.32
C ALA A 393 6.11 24.68 -24.39
N GLY A 394 5.50 23.91 -25.30
CA GLY A 394 4.04 23.84 -25.44
C GLY A 394 3.37 23.16 -24.24
N PRO A 395 2.05 23.31 -24.13
CA PRO A 395 1.32 22.65 -23.05
C PRO A 395 1.29 21.13 -23.28
N VAL A 396 1.50 20.39 -22.18
CA VAL A 396 1.32 18.93 -22.13
C VAL A 396 0.36 18.59 -21.03
N GLU A 397 -0.36 17.47 -21.17
CA GLU A 397 -1.05 16.79 -20.11
C GLU A 397 -0.17 15.65 -19.60
N VAL A 398 0.02 15.60 -18.30
CA VAL A 398 0.75 14.52 -17.60
C VAL A 398 -0.20 13.81 -16.68
N ARG A 399 -0.20 12.50 -16.71
CA ARG A 399 -0.84 11.62 -15.71
C ARG A 399 0.22 10.79 -15.05
N GLY A 400 0.07 10.56 -13.75
CA GLY A 400 1.03 9.78 -13.00
C GLY A 400 0.68 9.66 -11.53
N MET A 401 1.65 9.24 -10.78
CA MET A 401 1.59 9.11 -9.33
C MET A 401 2.38 10.25 -8.70
N ALA A 402 1.75 10.98 -7.79
CA ALA A 402 2.42 12.02 -7.03
C ALA A 402 2.96 11.46 -5.70
N ASP A 403 4.14 11.92 -5.31
CA ASP A 403 4.64 11.77 -3.96
C ASP A 403 4.13 12.89 -3.03
N GLU A 404 4.51 12.86 -1.75
CA GLU A 404 4.11 13.87 -0.76
C GLU A 404 4.67 15.27 -1.05
N ALA A 405 5.78 15.36 -1.80
CA ALA A 405 6.35 16.64 -2.23
C ALA A 405 5.66 17.22 -3.47
N GLY A 406 4.76 16.46 -4.08
CA GLY A 406 4.10 16.80 -5.33
C GLY A 406 4.96 16.54 -6.57
N GLU A 407 6.08 15.80 -6.46
CA GLU A 407 6.76 15.27 -7.63
C GLU A 407 5.90 14.18 -8.29
N ILE A 408 5.85 14.16 -9.61
CA ILE A 408 4.99 13.24 -10.37
C ILE A 408 5.86 12.24 -11.13
N VAL A 409 5.71 10.95 -10.85
CA VAL A 409 6.21 9.89 -11.73
C VAL A 409 5.17 9.68 -12.82
N ALA A 410 5.51 10.07 -14.03
CA ALA A 410 4.58 10.06 -15.15
C ALA A 410 4.34 8.65 -15.69
N THR A 411 3.10 8.22 -15.72
CA THR A 411 2.67 7.02 -16.47
C THR A 411 2.32 7.37 -17.93
N ARG A 412 1.90 8.64 -18.16
CA ARG A 412 1.59 9.15 -19.51
C ARG A 412 1.94 10.62 -19.63
N VAL A 413 2.51 10.98 -20.77
CA VAL A 413 2.70 12.37 -21.21
C VAL A 413 2.08 12.52 -22.60
N GLU A 414 1.16 13.46 -22.76
CA GLU A 414 0.54 13.73 -24.06
C GLU A 414 0.51 15.23 -24.36
N ALA A 415 0.61 15.61 -25.63
CA ALA A 415 0.47 16.99 -26.03
C ALA A 415 -0.96 17.47 -25.74
N ALA A 416 -1.10 18.58 -25.02
CA ALA A 416 -2.40 19.12 -24.69
C ALA A 416 -3.08 19.78 -25.91
N ASN A 417 -4.41 19.71 -25.93
CA ASN A 417 -5.21 20.25 -27.02
C ASN A 417 -5.62 21.73 -26.82
N ASP A 418 -5.43 22.25 -25.60
CA ASP A 418 -5.74 23.63 -25.25
C ASP A 418 -4.74 24.19 -24.22
N ASP A 419 -4.80 25.50 -23.97
CA ASP A 419 -3.90 26.21 -23.05
C ASP A 419 -4.45 26.29 -21.62
N ARG A 420 -5.52 25.59 -21.30
CA ARG A 420 -6.03 25.57 -19.93
C ARG A 420 -5.03 24.92 -19.00
N LEU A 421 -4.87 25.53 -17.85
CA LEU A 421 -4.16 24.89 -16.75
C LEU A 421 -5.10 23.89 -16.07
N TYR A 422 -4.58 22.76 -15.73
CA TYR A 422 -5.28 21.67 -15.07
C TYR A 422 -4.43 21.12 -13.94
N LEU A 423 -5.01 20.96 -12.76
CA LEU A 423 -4.36 20.42 -11.58
C LEU A 423 -5.31 19.46 -10.87
N GLN A 424 -4.94 18.20 -10.79
CA GLN A 424 -5.70 17.18 -10.07
C GLN A 424 -4.78 16.38 -9.17
N GLY A 425 -5.23 16.15 -7.95
CA GLY A 425 -4.53 15.34 -6.99
C GLY A 425 -5.22 15.30 -5.64
N PRO A 426 -4.68 14.53 -4.68
CA PRO A 426 -5.19 14.51 -3.32
C PRO A 426 -5.02 15.86 -2.64
N VAL A 427 -6.04 16.26 -1.88
CA VAL A 427 -5.98 17.48 -1.06
C VAL A 427 -5.19 17.19 0.21
N THR A 428 -4.07 17.87 0.39
CA THR A 428 -3.23 17.72 1.58
C THR A 428 -3.55 18.70 2.70
N SER A 429 -4.23 19.82 2.37
CA SER A 429 -4.70 20.82 3.34
C SER A 429 -5.89 21.60 2.79
N LYS A 430 -6.79 22.05 3.66
CA LYS A 430 -7.90 22.96 3.29
C LYS A 430 -8.08 24.08 4.31
N ASP A 431 -8.44 25.25 3.80
CA ASP A 431 -8.90 26.42 4.57
C ASP A 431 -10.16 26.95 3.91
N ALA A 432 -11.32 26.49 4.38
CA ALA A 432 -12.62 26.85 3.84
C ALA A 432 -12.92 28.35 3.98
N ALA A 433 -12.47 29.00 5.07
CA ALA A 433 -12.71 30.41 5.32
C ALA A 433 -11.93 31.30 4.35
N ALA A 434 -10.71 30.90 3.97
CA ALA A 434 -9.89 31.58 2.99
C ALA A 434 -10.16 31.12 1.54
N GLY A 435 -11.01 30.10 1.33
CA GLY A 435 -11.26 29.51 0.03
C GLY A 435 -10.02 28.84 -0.57
N ARG A 436 -9.26 28.09 0.24
CA ARG A 436 -7.98 27.51 -0.17
C ARG A 436 -7.94 26.01 0.00
N LEU A 437 -7.24 25.35 -0.94
CA LEU A 437 -6.83 23.96 -0.88
C LEU A 437 -5.35 23.86 -1.21
N VAL A 438 -4.67 22.84 -0.71
CA VAL A 438 -3.34 22.47 -1.19
C VAL A 438 -3.46 21.14 -1.93
N VAL A 439 -3.07 21.13 -3.20
CA VAL A 439 -3.09 19.98 -4.10
C VAL A 439 -1.72 19.86 -4.74
N LEU A 440 -1.06 18.71 -4.61
CA LEU A 440 0.31 18.49 -5.13
C LEU A 440 1.30 19.59 -4.69
N GLY A 441 1.20 20.09 -3.46
CA GLY A 441 2.05 21.18 -2.96
C GLY A 441 1.70 22.58 -3.47
N LEU A 442 0.75 22.71 -4.40
CA LEU A 442 0.29 24.00 -4.92
C LEU A 442 -0.93 24.52 -4.17
N THR A 443 -0.98 25.82 -3.90
CA THR A 443 -2.16 26.46 -3.32
C THR A 443 -3.20 26.71 -4.40
N VAL A 444 -4.32 26.01 -4.35
CA VAL A 444 -5.50 26.27 -5.15
C VAL A 444 -6.33 27.35 -4.44
N GLN A 445 -6.40 28.53 -5.04
CA GLN A 445 -7.19 29.65 -4.54
C GLN A 445 -8.52 29.72 -5.30
N THR A 446 -9.61 29.65 -4.57
CA THR A 446 -10.97 29.87 -5.09
C THR A 446 -11.43 31.28 -4.76
N GLY A 447 -12.42 31.78 -5.49
CA GLY A 447 -12.97 33.11 -5.32
C GLY A 447 -14.43 33.21 -5.74
N ALA A 448 -14.97 34.43 -5.82
CA ALA A 448 -16.38 34.67 -6.17
C ALA A 448 -16.77 34.19 -7.59
N GLY A 449 -15.77 34.04 -8.49
CA GLY A 449 -15.99 33.55 -9.85
C GLY A 449 -15.75 32.06 -10.02
N THR A 450 -15.34 31.31 -8.95
CA THR A 450 -15.08 29.89 -9.02
C THR A 450 -16.37 29.10 -9.03
N SER A 451 -16.51 28.18 -9.99
CA SER A 451 -17.57 27.16 -9.98
C SER A 451 -17.13 25.92 -9.19
N TYR A 452 -18.08 25.32 -8.46
CA TYR A 452 -17.84 24.16 -7.63
C TYR A 452 -18.75 23.02 -8.06
N ARG A 453 -18.18 21.79 -8.12
CA ARG A 453 -18.89 20.58 -8.52
C ARG A 453 -18.67 19.46 -7.53
N ASP A 454 -19.73 18.67 -7.34
CA ASP A 454 -19.67 17.46 -6.52
C ASP A 454 -19.16 16.25 -7.33
N PRO A 455 -19.01 15.05 -6.70
CA PRO A 455 -18.56 13.85 -7.40
C PRO A 455 -19.43 13.36 -8.56
N SER A 456 -20.65 13.87 -8.69
CA SER A 456 -21.56 13.56 -9.82
C SER A 456 -21.54 14.62 -10.93
N ASP A 457 -20.59 15.57 -10.86
CA ASP A 457 -20.47 16.74 -11.75
C ASP A 457 -21.64 17.74 -11.59
N ALA A 458 -22.42 17.63 -10.51
CA ALA A 458 -23.50 18.59 -10.24
C ALA A 458 -22.94 19.85 -9.58
N PRO A 459 -23.50 21.06 -9.96
CA PRO A 459 -23.05 22.31 -9.36
C PRO A 459 -23.49 22.41 -7.90
N ILE A 460 -22.55 22.79 -7.02
CA ILE A 460 -22.76 22.99 -5.59
C ILE A 460 -22.23 24.35 -5.14
N GLY A 461 -22.57 24.77 -3.91
CA GLY A 461 -21.98 25.95 -3.32
C GLY A 461 -20.63 25.72 -2.69
N ALA A 462 -19.82 26.77 -2.51
CA ALA A 462 -18.50 26.72 -1.90
C ALA A 462 -18.51 25.99 -0.54
N ALA A 463 -19.45 26.34 0.36
CA ALA A 463 -19.54 25.70 1.68
C ALA A 463 -19.73 24.18 1.56
N ALA A 464 -20.69 23.74 0.74
CA ALA A 464 -20.97 22.31 0.52
C ALA A 464 -19.77 21.59 -0.12
N PHE A 465 -19.02 22.26 -0.98
CA PHE A 465 -17.78 21.70 -1.53
C PHE A 465 -16.73 21.47 -0.45
N PHE A 466 -16.39 22.50 0.34
CA PHE A 466 -15.38 22.39 1.38
C PHE A 466 -15.77 21.42 2.49
N ASP A 467 -17.07 21.27 2.80
CA ASP A 467 -17.57 20.31 3.77
C ASP A 467 -17.33 18.85 3.30
N GLN A 468 -17.48 18.58 2.00
CA GLN A 468 -17.27 17.27 1.41
C GLN A 468 -15.78 16.90 1.25
N VAL A 469 -14.87 17.88 1.23
CA VAL A 469 -13.44 17.61 1.12
C VAL A 469 -12.89 17.00 2.41
N VAL A 470 -12.44 15.76 2.37
CA VAL A 470 -11.80 15.04 3.47
C VAL A 470 -10.30 14.93 3.20
N VAL A 471 -9.49 15.55 4.04
CA VAL A 471 -8.02 15.48 3.94
C VAL A 471 -7.52 14.23 4.65
N PRO A 472 -6.58 13.47 4.07
CA PRO A 472 -5.97 13.59 2.74
C PRO A 472 -6.65 12.74 1.64
N ARG A 473 -7.88 12.29 1.85
CA ARG A 473 -8.55 11.27 1.01
C ARG A 473 -9.17 11.82 -0.28
N THR A 474 -9.69 13.06 -0.24
CA THR A 474 -10.41 13.62 -1.39
C THR A 474 -9.42 14.04 -2.47
N VAL A 475 -9.67 13.58 -3.69
CA VAL A 475 -9.02 14.09 -4.90
C VAL A 475 -9.85 15.22 -5.45
N VAL A 476 -9.22 16.35 -5.72
CA VAL A 476 -9.84 17.52 -6.32
C VAL A 476 -9.19 17.81 -7.66
N LYS A 477 -10.02 18.17 -8.61
CA LYS A 477 -9.65 18.67 -9.92
C LYS A 477 -9.91 20.18 -9.96
N ALA A 478 -8.88 20.95 -10.29
CA ALA A 478 -8.96 22.38 -10.48
C ALA A 478 -8.60 22.77 -11.92
N ARG A 479 -9.32 23.72 -12.49
CA ARG A 479 -9.07 24.27 -13.82
C ARG A 479 -8.89 25.78 -13.75
N SER A 480 -8.00 26.31 -14.60
CA SER A 480 -7.75 27.75 -14.71
C SER A 480 -7.43 28.18 -16.15
N ARG A 481 -7.85 29.37 -16.50
CA ARG A 481 -7.37 30.09 -17.68
C ARG A 481 -6.34 31.16 -17.34
N VAL A 482 -6.10 31.35 -16.05
CA VAL A 482 -5.16 32.35 -15.54
C VAL A 482 -3.81 31.69 -15.29
N PRO A 483 -2.70 32.24 -15.78
CA PRO A 483 -1.39 31.74 -15.47
C PRO A 483 -1.12 31.67 -13.96
N MET A 484 -0.28 30.72 -13.55
CA MET A 484 0.17 30.60 -12.16
C MET A 484 0.84 31.88 -11.66
N SER A 485 0.59 32.22 -10.39
CA SER A 485 1.33 33.28 -9.66
C SER A 485 2.14 32.64 -8.51
N GLY A 486 3.43 32.43 -8.76
CA GLY A 486 4.26 31.65 -7.84
C GLY A 486 3.73 30.22 -7.72
N SER A 487 3.47 29.79 -6.50
CA SER A 487 2.84 28.47 -6.21
C SER A 487 1.30 28.51 -6.09
N THR A 488 0.67 29.62 -6.54
CA THR A 488 -0.78 29.79 -6.44
C THR A 488 -1.45 29.52 -7.79
N PHE A 489 -2.40 28.58 -7.76
CA PHE A 489 -3.30 28.22 -8.86
C PHE A 489 -4.66 28.87 -8.62
N SER A 490 -5.00 29.92 -9.37
CA SER A 490 -6.29 30.61 -9.26
C SER A 490 -7.34 29.83 -10.03
N ALA A 491 -8.26 29.15 -9.32
CA ALA A 491 -9.21 28.25 -9.94
C ALA A 491 -10.46 28.94 -10.45
N ASP A 492 -10.78 28.74 -11.75
CA ASP A 492 -12.10 29.08 -12.35
C ASP A 492 -13.15 28.02 -11.98
N GLU A 493 -12.70 26.76 -11.82
CA GLU A 493 -13.55 25.63 -11.46
C GLU A 493 -12.80 24.67 -10.54
N VAL A 494 -13.50 24.14 -9.55
CA VAL A 494 -13.03 23.03 -8.71
C VAL A 494 -14.12 21.96 -8.64
N GLU A 495 -13.70 20.70 -8.75
CA GLU A 495 -14.57 19.54 -8.78
C GLU A 495 -14.00 18.47 -7.83
N ILE A 496 -14.85 17.85 -7.02
CA ILE A 496 -14.48 16.66 -6.26
C ILE A 496 -14.54 15.48 -7.23
N GLU A 497 -13.41 14.80 -7.42
CA GLU A 497 -13.40 13.57 -8.23
C GLU A 497 -14.19 12.47 -7.51
N GLY A 498 -15.13 11.87 -8.23
CA GLY A 498 -16.00 10.83 -7.73
C GLY A 498 -15.80 9.49 -8.42
N SER A 499 -16.58 8.51 -7.99
CA SER A 499 -16.73 7.24 -8.71
C SER A 499 -17.46 7.48 -10.03
N ARG A 500 -16.87 7.06 -11.12
CA ARG A 500 -17.52 7.01 -12.44
C ARG A 500 -17.95 5.61 -12.81
#